data_94df3468ba00de0ed8214f9759ed4923
#
_entry.id   94df3468ba00de0ed8214f9759ed4923
#
_cell.length_a   1.000
_cell.length_b   1.000
_cell.length_c   1.000
_cell.angle_alpha   90.00
_cell.angle_beta   90.00
_cell.angle_gamma   90.00
#
_symmetry.space_group_name_H-M   'P 1'
#
loop_
_entity.id
_entity.type
_entity.pdbx_description
1 polymer ?
#
loop_
_entity_poly.entity_id
_entity_poly.type
_entity_poly.pdbx_seq_one_letter_code
_entity_poly.pdbx_strand_id
1 'polypeptide(L)'
;MGSAELTARLAAEGLRPGSWANGPGDVYAAHVHAFDKVLVCAAGSIVFGLPGRGEVAALRPGDRLDLPAGTVHEAVVGPEGVTCLEAHLPAGALAPPPLRRPAGEW
;
A
#
# COMPACT_ATOMS: atom_id res chain seq x y z
N MET A 1 11.36 11.51 -2.94
CA MET A 1 11.79 10.53 -1.93
C MET A 1 11.92 9.17 -2.59
N GLY A 2 13.10 8.58 -2.58
CA GLY A 2 13.36 7.31 -3.25
C GLY A 2 13.04 6.08 -2.40
N SER A 3 13.10 4.90 -3.04
CA SER A 3 12.82 3.62 -2.36
C SER A 3 13.69 3.39 -1.12
N ALA A 4 14.98 3.73 -1.17
CA ALA A 4 15.89 3.52 -0.05
C ALA A 4 15.47 4.34 1.17
N GLU A 5 15.06 5.59 0.97
CA GLU A 5 14.61 6.46 2.04
C GLU A 5 13.28 6.00 2.63
N LEU A 6 12.34 5.59 1.78
CA LEU A 6 11.06 5.05 2.22
C LEU A 6 11.23 3.73 2.98
N THR A 7 12.13 2.86 2.50
CA THR A 7 12.48 1.62 3.19
C THR A 7 13.03 1.92 4.59
N ALA A 8 13.91 2.91 4.69
CA ALA A 8 14.49 3.31 5.98
C ALA A 8 13.42 3.84 6.94
N ARG A 9 12.43 4.57 6.44
CA ARG A 9 11.32 5.06 7.26
C ARG A 9 10.48 3.91 7.81
N LEU A 10 10.17 2.93 6.97
CA LEU A 10 9.43 1.74 7.41
C LEU A 10 10.24 0.92 8.41
N ALA A 11 11.54 0.77 8.16
CA ALA A 11 12.43 0.07 9.09
C ALA A 11 12.49 0.75 10.46
N ALA A 12 12.40 2.08 10.51
CA ALA A 12 12.36 2.82 11.76
C ALA A 12 11.12 2.51 12.60
N GLU A 13 10.05 2.02 11.96
CA GLU A 13 8.85 1.54 12.65
C GLU A 13 8.92 0.06 13.00
N GLY A 14 10.06 -0.59 12.78
CA GLY A 14 10.21 -2.03 13.01
C GLY A 14 9.69 -2.91 11.88
N LEU A 15 9.36 -2.33 10.74
CA LEU A 15 8.83 -3.07 9.59
C LEU A 15 9.96 -3.59 8.70
N ARG A 16 9.67 -4.67 7.98
CA ARG A 16 10.61 -5.29 7.01
C ARG A 16 9.98 -5.30 5.63
N PRO A 17 10.05 -4.21 4.89
CA PRO A 17 9.40 -4.12 3.59
C PRO A 17 10.16 -4.94 2.53
N GLY A 18 9.38 -5.63 1.68
CA GLY A 18 9.82 -6.10 0.40
C GLY A 18 9.38 -5.14 -0.68
N SER A 19 9.86 -5.31 -1.90
CA SER A 19 9.44 -4.48 -3.02
C SER A 19 8.89 -5.34 -4.16
N TRP A 20 7.94 -4.77 -4.92
CA TRP A 20 7.40 -5.38 -6.12
C TRP A 20 7.05 -4.29 -7.13
N ALA A 21 6.99 -4.69 -8.40
CA ALA A 21 6.67 -3.77 -9.48
C ALA A 21 5.70 -4.42 -10.46
N ASN A 22 4.82 -3.60 -11.04
CA ASN A 22 3.89 -4.04 -12.07
C ASN A 22 3.80 -3.01 -13.18
N GLY A 23 3.38 -3.49 -14.36
CA GLY A 23 3.28 -2.68 -15.56
C GLY A 23 2.05 -1.79 -15.61
N PRO A 24 2.05 -0.82 -16.54
CA PRO A 24 0.93 0.10 -16.70
C PRO A 24 -0.39 -0.64 -16.91
N GLY A 25 -1.41 -0.24 -16.18
CA GLY A 25 -2.76 -0.77 -16.32
C GLY A 25 -2.99 -2.15 -15.76
N ASP A 26 -1.99 -2.79 -15.14
CA ASP A 26 -2.18 -4.08 -14.51
C ASP A 26 -3.27 -4.00 -13.44
N VAL A 27 -4.07 -5.06 -13.35
CA VAL A 27 -5.22 -5.12 -12.46
C VAL A 27 -5.06 -6.25 -11.46
N TYR A 28 -5.33 -5.93 -10.20
CA TYR A 28 -5.47 -6.93 -9.15
C TYR A 28 -6.95 -7.07 -8.80
N ALA A 29 -7.48 -8.28 -8.99
CA ALA A 29 -8.86 -8.57 -8.63
C ALA A 29 -9.06 -8.44 -7.10
N ALA A 30 -10.30 -8.17 -6.72
CA ALA A 30 -10.65 -8.05 -5.30
C ALA A 30 -10.27 -9.31 -4.52
N HIS A 31 -9.60 -9.13 -3.41
CA HIS A 31 -9.14 -10.20 -2.53
C HIS A 31 -8.98 -9.68 -1.10
N VAL A 32 -8.68 -10.58 -0.19
CA VAL A 32 -8.55 -10.27 1.23
C VAL A 32 -7.41 -11.08 1.83
N HIS A 33 -6.75 -10.52 2.84
CA HIS A 33 -5.67 -11.20 3.57
C HIS A 33 -6.02 -11.36 5.05
N ALA A 34 -5.47 -12.40 5.67
CA ALA A 34 -5.65 -12.67 7.09
C ALA A 34 -4.60 -11.96 7.97
N PHE A 35 -3.80 -11.08 7.39
CA PHE A 35 -2.76 -10.32 8.07
C PHE A 35 -2.87 -8.86 7.68
N ASP A 36 -2.26 -7.99 8.50
CA ASP A 36 -2.21 -6.56 8.20
C ASP A 36 -1.11 -6.27 7.18
N LYS A 37 -1.34 -5.28 6.33
CA LYS A 37 -0.38 -4.82 5.32
C LYS A 37 -0.13 -3.33 5.42
N VAL A 38 1.13 -2.94 5.21
CA VAL A 38 1.51 -1.57 4.95
C VAL A 38 2.04 -1.51 3.53
N LEU A 39 1.46 -0.65 2.71
CA LEU A 39 1.84 -0.45 1.31
C LEU A 39 2.32 0.97 1.12
N VAL A 40 3.45 1.13 0.43
CA VAL A 40 3.99 2.46 0.10
C VAL A 40 4.31 2.49 -1.39
N CYS A 41 3.80 3.49 -2.09
CA CYS A 41 4.18 3.72 -3.47
C CYS A 41 5.56 4.37 -3.51
N ALA A 42 6.53 3.73 -4.16
CA ALA A 42 7.89 4.27 -4.29
C ALA A 42 8.09 4.98 -5.63
N ALA A 43 7.44 4.52 -6.69
CA ALA A 43 7.52 5.12 -8.02
C ALA A 43 6.24 4.81 -8.79
N GLY A 44 5.88 5.65 -9.74
CA GLY A 44 4.67 5.48 -10.53
C GLY A 44 3.41 5.77 -9.72
N SER A 45 2.36 5.01 -9.94
CA SER A 45 1.09 5.20 -9.22
C SER A 45 0.23 3.94 -9.23
N ILE A 46 -0.67 3.86 -8.27
CA ILE A 46 -1.63 2.75 -8.16
C ILE A 46 -2.88 3.27 -7.45
N VAL A 47 -4.04 2.78 -7.84
CA VAL A 47 -5.30 3.09 -7.17
C VAL A 47 -5.84 1.81 -6.55
N PHE A 48 -5.98 1.81 -5.23
CA PHE A 48 -6.63 0.73 -4.51
C PHE A 48 -8.11 1.03 -4.36
N GLY A 49 -8.95 0.05 -4.72
CA GLY A 49 -10.38 0.11 -4.44
C GLY A 49 -10.68 -0.66 -3.17
N LEU A 50 -11.58 -0.15 -2.35
CA LEU A 50 -12.04 -0.77 -1.11
C LEU A 50 -13.55 -1.00 -1.24
N PRO A 51 -13.97 -2.03 -2.02
CA PRO A 51 -15.38 -2.18 -2.43
C PRO A 51 -16.34 -2.33 -1.25
N GLY A 52 -15.92 -2.97 -0.16
CA GLY A 52 -16.76 -3.09 1.04
C GLY A 52 -17.02 -1.78 1.75
N ARG A 53 -16.31 -0.71 1.38
CA ARG A 53 -16.41 0.61 2.01
C ARG A 53 -16.85 1.71 1.03
N GLY A 54 -16.94 1.38 -0.26
CA GLY A 54 -17.24 2.38 -1.28
C GLY A 54 -16.16 3.46 -1.41
N GLU A 55 -14.91 3.13 -1.09
CA GLU A 55 -13.79 4.08 -1.08
C GLU A 55 -12.70 3.67 -2.06
N VAL A 56 -11.88 4.64 -2.45
CA VAL A 56 -10.65 4.39 -3.21
C VAL A 56 -9.50 5.12 -2.54
N ALA A 57 -8.30 4.53 -2.67
CA ALA A 57 -7.06 5.14 -2.20
C ALA A 57 -6.08 5.21 -3.36
N ALA A 58 -5.86 6.41 -3.87
CA ALA A 58 -4.89 6.66 -4.92
C ALA A 58 -3.53 6.94 -4.27
N LEU A 59 -2.51 6.18 -4.68
CA LEU A 59 -1.16 6.34 -4.16
C LEU A 59 -0.21 6.85 -5.25
N ARG A 60 0.50 7.92 -4.93
CA ARG A 60 1.61 8.48 -5.68
C ARG A 60 2.90 8.27 -4.87
N PRO A 61 4.08 8.55 -5.44
CA PRO A 61 5.32 8.33 -4.70
C PRO A 61 5.34 8.98 -3.31
N GLY A 62 5.63 8.15 -2.31
CA GLY A 62 5.66 8.55 -0.90
C GLY A 62 4.35 8.30 -0.15
N ASP A 63 3.25 8.09 -0.84
CA ASP A 63 1.96 7.81 -0.19
C ASP A 63 1.94 6.40 0.39
N ARG A 64 1.26 6.25 1.51
CA ARG A 64 1.16 5.00 2.25
C ARG A 64 -0.31 4.60 2.43
N LEU A 65 -0.58 3.30 2.38
CA LEU A 65 -1.88 2.73 2.71
C LEU A 65 -1.71 1.66 3.78
N ASP A 66 -2.37 1.85 4.91
CA ASP A 66 -2.46 0.85 5.96
C ASP A 66 -3.72 0.02 5.74
N LEU A 67 -3.55 -1.28 5.53
CA LEU A 67 -4.66 -2.22 5.30
C LEU A 67 -4.76 -3.22 6.45
N PRO A 68 -5.70 -3.04 7.38
CA PRO A 68 -5.96 -4.06 8.39
C PRO A 68 -6.43 -5.38 7.76
N ALA A 69 -6.11 -6.50 8.41
CA ALA A 69 -6.57 -7.82 8.00
C ALA A 69 -8.08 -7.81 7.79
N GLY A 70 -8.55 -8.59 6.82
CA GLY A 70 -9.97 -8.69 6.51
C GLY A 70 -10.53 -7.57 5.65
N THR A 71 -9.70 -6.61 5.23
CA THR A 71 -10.13 -5.53 4.33
C THR A 71 -10.08 -6.03 2.89
N VAL A 72 -11.25 -6.12 2.25
CA VAL A 72 -11.32 -6.47 0.82
C VAL A 72 -10.75 -5.32 0.00
N HIS A 73 -9.84 -5.62 -0.91
CA HIS A 73 -9.21 -4.61 -1.75
C HIS A 73 -8.92 -5.12 -3.14
N GLU A 74 -8.90 -4.22 -4.08
CA GLU A 74 -8.53 -4.42 -5.48
C GLU A 74 -7.63 -3.28 -5.91
N ALA A 75 -7.00 -3.37 -7.07
CA ALA A 75 -6.11 -2.30 -7.50
C ALA A 75 -5.98 -2.22 -9.00
N VAL A 76 -5.67 -1.01 -9.49
CA VAL A 76 -5.31 -0.76 -10.89
C VAL A 76 -4.03 0.07 -10.89
N VAL A 77 -3.02 -0.43 -11.59
CA VAL A 77 -1.74 0.25 -11.74
C VAL A 77 -1.88 1.42 -12.73
N GLY A 78 -1.26 2.53 -12.40
CA GLY A 78 -1.31 3.73 -13.23
C GLY A 78 -0.55 3.62 -14.55
N PRO A 79 -0.60 4.69 -15.38
CA PRO A 79 -0.08 4.66 -16.76
C PRO A 79 1.44 4.54 -16.88
N GLU A 80 2.17 4.76 -15.81
CA GLU A 80 3.64 4.63 -15.81
C GLU A 80 4.12 3.40 -15.05
N GLY A 81 3.20 2.50 -14.69
CA GLY A 81 3.54 1.37 -13.84
C GLY A 81 3.61 1.77 -12.38
N VAL A 82 4.06 0.87 -11.53
CA VAL A 82 4.25 1.13 -10.10
C VAL A 82 5.38 0.29 -9.55
N THR A 83 6.12 0.88 -8.61
CA THR A 83 6.98 0.15 -7.68
C THR A 83 6.43 0.41 -6.29
N CYS A 84 6.09 -0.66 -5.58
CA CYS A 84 5.58 -0.59 -4.22
C CYS A 84 6.53 -1.25 -3.24
N LEU A 85 6.53 -0.72 -2.02
CA LEU A 85 7.08 -1.39 -0.86
C LEU A 85 5.93 -1.97 -0.07
N GLU A 86 6.12 -3.17 0.48
CA GLU A 86 5.07 -3.87 1.21
C GLU A 86 5.64 -4.55 2.44
N ALA A 87 5.01 -4.33 3.58
CA ALA A 87 5.36 -5.00 4.82
C ALA A 87 4.12 -5.67 5.41
N HIS A 88 4.31 -6.82 6.03
CA HIS A 88 3.23 -7.58 6.67
C HIS A 88 3.37 -7.53 8.17
N LEU A 89 2.23 -7.51 8.84
CA LEU A 89 2.13 -7.50 10.30
C LEU A 89 1.08 -8.53 10.72
N PRO A 90 1.16 -9.05 11.95
CA PRO A 90 0.09 -9.90 12.47
C PRO A 90 -1.24 -9.16 12.48
N ALA A 91 -2.33 -9.87 12.26
CA ALA A 91 -3.67 -9.30 12.32
C ALA A 91 -3.90 -8.59 13.66
N GLY A 92 -4.43 -7.38 13.61
CA GLY A 92 -4.69 -6.55 14.79
C GLY A 92 -3.58 -5.57 15.13
N ALA A 93 -2.44 -5.60 14.43
CA ALA A 93 -1.36 -4.63 14.64
C ALA A 93 -1.73 -3.22 14.18
N LEU A 94 -2.55 -3.12 13.13
CA LEU A 94 -3.07 -1.85 12.62
C LEU A 94 -4.50 -1.66 13.08
N ALA A 95 -4.79 -0.49 13.64
CA ALA A 95 -6.16 -0.15 14.02
C ALA A 95 -7.01 0.08 12.77
N PRO A 96 -8.23 -0.51 12.67
CA PRO A 96 -9.15 -0.17 11.60
C PRO A 96 -9.69 1.25 11.79
N PRO A 97 -10.18 1.92 10.74
CA PRO A 97 -10.34 1.44 9.36
C PRO A 97 -9.05 1.53 8.55
N PRO A 98 -9.07 1.06 7.27
CA PRO A 98 -7.98 1.31 6.35
C PRO A 98 -7.68 2.81 6.27
N LEU A 99 -6.40 3.16 6.18
CA LEU A 99 -5.99 4.56 6.25
C LEU A 99 -4.94 4.88 5.20
N ARG A 100 -5.27 5.84 4.32
CA ARG A 100 -4.29 6.43 3.42
C ARG A 100 -3.57 7.55 4.14
N ARG A 101 -2.24 7.51 4.10
CA ARG A 101 -1.39 8.56 4.67
C ARG A 101 -0.55 9.20 3.56
N PRO A 102 -0.79 10.47 3.24
CA PRO A 102 -0.03 11.16 2.20
C PRO A 102 1.46 11.25 2.49
N ALA A 103 2.25 11.38 1.44
CA ALA A 103 3.69 11.59 1.55
C ALA A 103 4.00 12.78 2.48
N GLY A 104 4.96 12.57 3.38
CA GLY A 104 5.36 13.59 4.36
C GLY A 104 4.48 13.64 5.61
N GLU A 105 3.42 12.82 5.68
CA GLU A 105 2.52 12.79 6.84
C GLU A 105 2.61 11.49 7.64
N TRP A 106 3.69 10.78 7.43
CA TRP A 106 3.95 9.55 8.18
C TRP A 106 5.44 9.28 8.33
#